data_b0504c410f31dd57be92db7d169c3dcf
#
_entry.id   b0504c410f31dd57be92db7d169c3dcf
#
_cell.length_a   1.000
_cell.length_b   1.000
_cell.length_c   1.000
_cell.angle_alpha   90.00
_cell.angle_beta   90.00
_cell.angle_gamma   90.00
#
_symmetry.space_group_name_H-M   'P 1'
#
loop_
_entity.id
_entity.type
_entity.pdbx_description
1 polymer ?
#
loop_
_entity_poly.entity_id
_entity_poly.type
_entity_poly.pdbx_seq_one_letter_code
_entity_poly.pdbx_strand_id
1 'polypeptide(L)'
;MNLRFFIDRPVFSGVISVVIVLMGFIALSNLPVEQYPDIAPPTIQVFANYPGANAETVQKSVVVPLEESINGVEDMTYITSTASNNGDAMINVYFKQGSNADMAAVNVQNRVSTALSLLPAEVTKVGVTTMKQQNAELKTFSLFDPTGKYDLQFLNNCMKINVEPRIKRIGGVGNMMLFGSNYSMRIWMKPDKMAQYGLIPSDITAMLERQNIEAATGAFGENHDNAYQYTMKYRGRYSCLLYTSPSPRDGATS
;
A
#
# COMPACT_ATOMS: atom_id res chain seq x y z
N MET A 1 35.91 -7.58 -49.75
CA MET A 1 36.11 -6.15 -49.39
C MET A 1 37.57 -5.80 -49.64
N ASN A 2 37.84 -4.87 -50.54
CA ASN A 2 39.22 -4.53 -50.88
C ASN A 2 39.83 -3.59 -49.81
N LEU A 3 40.64 -4.14 -48.94
CA LEU A 3 41.36 -3.40 -47.87
C LEU A 3 42.23 -2.24 -48.43
N ARG A 4 42.68 -2.37 -49.68
CA ARG A 4 43.42 -1.31 -50.38
C ARG A 4 42.67 0.00 -50.50
N PHE A 5 41.34 -0.01 -50.59
CA PHE A 5 40.50 1.19 -50.66
C PHE A 5 40.70 2.13 -49.44
N PHE A 6 40.87 1.56 -48.26
CA PHE A 6 41.07 2.33 -47.02
C PHE A 6 42.51 2.86 -46.90
N ILE A 7 43.47 2.15 -47.49
CA ILE A 7 44.88 2.57 -47.51
C ILE A 7 45.09 3.72 -48.49
N ASP A 8 44.44 3.65 -49.65
CA ASP A 8 44.60 4.67 -50.70
C ASP A 8 43.83 5.98 -50.37
N ARG A 9 42.94 5.96 -49.39
CA ARG A 9 42.12 7.13 -48.96
C ARG A 9 42.20 7.34 -47.46
N PRO A 10 43.28 7.86 -46.89
CA PRO A 10 43.49 7.98 -45.47
C PRO A 10 42.49 8.94 -44.78
N VAL A 11 42.09 10.01 -45.47
CA VAL A 11 41.08 10.96 -44.94
C VAL A 11 39.72 10.30 -44.77
N PHE A 12 39.30 9.48 -45.71
CA PHE A 12 38.03 8.76 -45.63
C PHE A 12 38.02 7.72 -44.49
N SER A 13 39.14 7.01 -44.34
CA SER A 13 39.36 6.06 -43.24
C SER A 13 39.28 6.77 -41.86
N GLY A 14 39.94 7.94 -41.76
CA GLY A 14 39.92 8.75 -40.55
C GLY A 14 38.53 9.25 -40.18
N VAL A 15 37.74 9.71 -41.15
CA VAL A 15 36.35 10.17 -40.91
C VAL A 15 35.49 9.01 -40.42
N ILE A 16 35.59 7.83 -41.02
CA ILE A 16 34.84 6.65 -40.56
C ILE A 16 35.21 6.29 -39.13
N SER A 17 36.49 6.27 -38.78
CA SER A 17 36.95 6.01 -37.42
C SER A 17 36.35 7.00 -36.40
N VAL A 18 36.39 8.30 -36.74
CA VAL A 18 35.81 9.34 -35.87
C VAL A 18 34.28 9.14 -35.69
N VAL A 19 33.55 8.83 -36.76
CA VAL A 19 32.12 8.58 -36.72
C VAL A 19 31.80 7.36 -35.83
N ILE A 20 32.57 6.27 -35.95
CA ILE A 20 32.37 5.07 -35.12
C ILE A 20 32.62 5.40 -33.65
N VAL A 21 33.69 6.16 -33.34
CA VAL A 21 34.01 6.56 -31.97
C VAL A 21 32.90 7.45 -31.39
N LEU A 22 32.39 8.42 -32.15
CA LEU A 22 31.31 9.29 -31.74
C LEU A 22 30.01 8.49 -31.49
N MET A 23 29.64 7.58 -32.41
CA MET A 23 28.49 6.70 -32.21
C MET A 23 28.66 5.79 -31.00
N GLY A 24 29.87 5.26 -30.77
CA GLY A 24 30.19 4.48 -29.58
C GLY A 24 30.01 5.28 -28.28
N PHE A 25 30.44 6.54 -28.28
CA PHE A 25 30.30 7.42 -27.13
C PHE A 25 28.81 7.75 -26.82
N ILE A 26 28.04 8.02 -27.86
CA ILE A 26 26.58 8.26 -27.74
C ILE A 26 25.88 6.98 -27.27
N ALA A 27 26.24 5.82 -27.80
CA ALA A 27 25.68 4.55 -27.38
C ALA A 27 26.00 4.27 -25.90
N LEU A 28 27.25 4.52 -25.47
CA LEU A 28 27.66 4.32 -24.08
C LEU A 28 26.86 5.18 -23.09
N SER A 29 26.56 6.43 -23.45
CA SER A 29 25.78 7.32 -22.60
C SER A 29 24.31 6.95 -22.49
N ASN A 30 23.78 6.19 -23.44
CA ASN A 30 22.41 5.71 -23.46
C ASN A 30 22.24 4.27 -22.95
N LEU A 31 23.33 3.58 -22.62
CA LEU A 31 23.21 2.24 -22.03
C LEU A 31 22.65 2.34 -20.61
N PRO A 32 21.55 1.64 -20.33
CA PRO A 32 21.06 1.54 -18.97
C PRO A 32 22.09 0.79 -18.12
N VAL A 33 22.50 1.41 -17.01
CA VAL A 33 23.40 0.77 -16.04
C VAL A 33 22.55 0.18 -14.94
N GLU A 34 22.35 -1.12 -14.96
CA GLU A 34 21.66 -1.88 -13.94
C GLU A 34 22.64 -2.76 -13.17
N GLN A 35 22.46 -2.86 -11.87
CA GLN A 35 23.32 -3.68 -11.01
C GLN A 35 23.11 -5.18 -11.27
N TYR A 36 21.88 -5.56 -11.63
CA TYR A 36 21.50 -6.92 -12.00
C TYR A 36 20.68 -6.88 -13.28
N PRO A 37 20.86 -7.85 -14.20
CA PRO A 37 20.01 -7.95 -15.37
C PRO A 37 18.56 -8.16 -14.96
N ASP A 38 17.62 -7.48 -15.62
CA ASP A 38 16.18 -7.59 -15.39
C ASP A 38 15.65 -8.95 -15.93
N ILE A 39 16.06 -10.03 -15.25
CA ILE A 39 15.71 -11.42 -15.61
C ILE A 39 14.41 -11.84 -14.93
N ALA A 40 13.99 -11.13 -13.88
CA ALA A 40 12.81 -11.50 -13.13
C ALA A 40 11.53 -11.17 -13.91
N PRO A 41 10.64 -12.17 -14.09
CA PRO A 41 9.35 -11.91 -14.72
C PRO A 41 8.53 -10.92 -13.88
N PRO A 42 7.75 -10.02 -14.51
CA PRO A 42 6.87 -9.13 -13.79
C PRO A 42 5.96 -9.93 -12.88
N THR A 43 5.86 -9.50 -11.63
CA THR A 43 5.01 -10.16 -10.63
C THR A 43 4.05 -9.13 -10.04
N ILE A 44 2.77 -9.48 -10.01
CA ILE A 44 1.72 -8.68 -9.38
C ILE A 44 1.28 -9.37 -8.10
N GLN A 45 1.31 -8.64 -7.01
CA GLN A 45 0.91 -9.12 -5.69
C GLN A 45 -0.46 -8.57 -5.33
N VAL A 46 -1.37 -9.47 -4.94
CA VAL A 46 -2.69 -9.13 -4.40
C VAL A 46 -2.69 -9.47 -2.93
N PHE A 47 -3.01 -8.50 -2.12
CA PHE A 47 -3.09 -8.63 -0.67
C PHE A 47 -4.51 -8.41 -0.19
N ALA A 48 -5.01 -9.32 0.64
CA ALA A 48 -6.29 -9.22 1.31
C ALA A 48 -6.14 -9.62 2.78
N ASN A 49 -6.97 -9.07 3.66
CA ASN A 49 -6.99 -9.44 5.07
C ASN A 49 -8.42 -9.76 5.50
N TYR A 50 -8.59 -10.92 6.13
CA TYR A 50 -9.83 -11.35 6.75
C TYR A 50 -9.65 -11.42 8.27
N PRO A 51 -9.96 -10.34 9.01
CA PRO A 51 -9.70 -10.27 10.44
C PRO A 51 -10.41 -11.37 11.22
N GLY A 52 -9.66 -12.08 12.06
CA GLY A 52 -10.20 -13.13 12.92
C GLY A 52 -10.42 -14.49 12.26
N ALA A 53 -10.14 -14.65 10.97
CA ALA A 53 -10.22 -15.92 10.27
C ALA A 53 -8.91 -16.73 10.39
N ASN A 54 -9.02 -18.05 10.43
CA ASN A 54 -7.90 -18.96 10.33
C ASN A 54 -7.49 -19.17 8.84
N ALA A 55 -6.32 -19.75 8.62
CA ALA A 55 -5.77 -19.96 7.28
C ALA A 55 -6.70 -20.77 6.35
N GLU A 56 -7.39 -21.79 6.88
CA GLU A 56 -8.32 -22.60 6.09
C GLU A 56 -9.54 -21.79 5.62
N THR A 57 -10.10 -20.97 6.51
CA THR A 57 -11.22 -20.07 6.16
C THR A 57 -10.79 -19.02 5.16
N VAL A 58 -9.61 -18.41 5.37
CA VAL A 58 -9.03 -17.45 4.42
C VAL A 58 -8.84 -18.08 3.05
N GLN A 59 -8.30 -19.31 3.00
CA GLN A 59 -8.10 -20.01 1.75
C GLN A 59 -9.42 -20.22 1.01
N LYS A 60 -10.44 -20.77 1.68
CA LYS A 60 -11.72 -21.09 1.05
C LYS A 60 -12.55 -19.87 0.66
N SER A 61 -12.57 -18.86 1.51
CA SER A 61 -13.48 -17.71 1.36
C SER A 61 -12.86 -16.51 0.66
N VAL A 62 -11.54 -16.42 0.58
CA VAL A 62 -10.83 -15.27 0.01
C VAL A 62 -9.91 -15.67 -1.13
N VAL A 63 -9.01 -16.63 -0.88
CA VAL A 63 -7.98 -17.00 -1.86
C VAL A 63 -8.62 -17.67 -3.08
N VAL A 64 -9.44 -18.69 -2.90
CA VAL A 64 -10.05 -19.44 -4.01
C VAL A 64 -10.88 -18.55 -4.94
N PRO A 65 -11.83 -17.71 -4.45
CA PRO A 65 -12.58 -16.83 -5.34
C PRO A 65 -11.71 -15.82 -6.09
N LEU A 66 -10.65 -15.31 -5.43
CA LEU A 66 -9.71 -14.40 -6.08
C LEU A 66 -8.87 -15.10 -7.15
N GLU A 67 -8.34 -16.31 -6.86
CA GLU A 67 -7.58 -17.09 -7.82
C GLU A 67 -8.43 -17.45 -9.04
N GLU A 68 -9.66 -17.90 -8.85
CA GLU A 68 -10.58 -18.23 -9.94
C GLU A 68 -10.86 -17.03 -10.83
N SER A 69 -11.02 -15.85 -10.23
CA SER A 69 -11.27 -14.62 -10.98
C SER A 69 -10.02 -14.11 -11.71
N ILE A 70 -8.85 -14.19 -11.08
CA ILE A 70 -7.58 -13.76 -11.66
C ILE A 70 -7.10 -14.75 -12.74
N ASN A 71 -7.45 -16.01 -12.62
CA ASN A 71 -7.05 -17.04 -13.58
C ASN A 71 -7.49 -16.65 -15.00
N GLY A 72 -6.57 -16.78 -15.96
CA GLY A 72 -6.80 -16.42 -17.36
C GLY A 72 -6.55 -14.94 -17.68
N VAL A 73 -5.85 -14.20 -16.84
CA VAL A 73 -5.29 -12.90 -17.21
C VAL A 73 -4.24 -13.08 -18.32
N GLU A 74 -4.22 -12.17 -19.29
CA GLU A 74 -3.32 -12.23 -20.44
C GLU A 74 -1.85 -12.25 -19.98
N ASP A 75 -1.03 -13.07 -20.64
CA ASP A 75 0.39 -13.31 -20.35
C ASP A 75 0.72 -13.86 -18.96
N MET A 76 -0.27 -14.27 -18.19
CA MET A 76 -0.05 -14.96 -16.92
C MET A 76 0.59 -16.32 -17.15
N THR A 77 1.56 -16.68 -16.31
CA THR A 77 2.25 -17.98 -16.35
C THR A 77 1.73 -18.90 -15.24
N TYR A 78 1.72 -18.45 -14.01
CA TYR A 78 1.22 -19.19 -12.85
C TYR A 78 0.86 -18.26 -11.70
N ILE A 79 0.16 -18.80 -10.71
CA ILE A 79 -0.24 -18.12 -9.47
C ILE A 79 0.30 -18.92 -8.29
N THR A 80 0.74 -18.21 -7.26
CA THR A 80 1.04 -18.79 -5.94
C THR A 80 0.32 -18.01 -4.87
N SER A 81 -0.29 -18.71 -3.91
CA SER A 81 -1.04 -18.07 -2.84
C SER A 81 -0.60 -18.57 -1.49
N THR A 82 -0.66 -17.70 -0.52
CA THR A 82 -0.36 -17.98 0.88
C THR A 82 -1.47 -17.44 1.75
N ALA A 83 -2.00 -18.27 2.63
CA ALA A 83 -2.98 -17.91 3.65
C ALA A 83 -2.36 -18.09 5.04
N SER A 84 -2.55 -17.12 5.93
CA SER A 84 -2.01 -17.11 7.28
C SER A 84 -3.13 -17.23 8.33
N ASN A 85 -2.80 -17.79 9.50
CA ASN A 85 -3.70 -17.82 10.64
C ASN A 85 -4.01 -16.44 11.25
N ASN A 86 -3.30 -15.41 10.81
CA ASN A 86 -3.59 -14.02 11.17
C ASN A 86 -4.71 -13.38 10.32
N GLY A 87 -5.26 -14.14 9.38
CA GLY A 87 -6.26 -13.64 8.45
C GLY A 87 -5.69 -13.03 7.16
N ASP A 88 -4.36 -13.03 6.98
CA ASP A 88 -3.73 -12.47 5.79
C ASP A 88 -3.77 -13.47 4.63
N ALA A 89 -4.12 -12.96 3.46
CA ALA A 89 -4.01 -13.65 2.18
C ALA A 89 -3.08 -12.86 1.25
N MET A 90 -2.14 -13.55 0.64
CA MET A 90 -1.21 -13.01 -0.33
C MET A 90 -1.22 -13.88 -1.58
N ILE A 91 -1.51 -13.29 -2.73
CA ILE A 91 -1.56 -13.96 -4.02
C ILE A 91 -0.52 -13.31 -4.93
N ASN A 92 0.43 -14.08 -5.41
CA ASN A 92 1.44 -13.63 -6.35
C ASN A 92 1.10 -14.16 -7.74
N VAL A 93 0.92 -13.27 -8.69
CA VAL A 93 0.62 -13.58 -10.10
C VAL A 93 1.86 -13.30 -10.92
N TYR A 94 2.39 -14.33 -11.55
CA TYR A 94 3.62 -14.28 -12.36
C TYR A 94 3.28 -14.19 -13.83
N PHE A 95 3.95 -13.27 -14.53
CA PHE A 95 3.75 -13.02 -15.95
C PHE A 95 4.92 -13.50 -16.78
N LYS A 96 4.76 -13.57 -18.09
CA LYS A 96 5.85 -13.86 -19.01
C LYS A 96 6.89 -12.74 -18.97
N GLN A 97 8.15 -13.11 -19.18
CA GLN A 97 9.22 -12.13 -19.31
C GLN A 97 8.96 -11.21 -20.51
N GLY A 98 9.15 -9.91 -20.31
CA GLY A 98 8.88 -8.87 -21.32
C GLY A 98 7.43 -8.36 -21.36
N SER A 99 6.52 -8.91 -20.56
CA SER A 99 5.17 -8.38 -20.41
C SER A 99 5.21 -6.99 -19.75
N ASN A 100 4.27 -6.12 -20.12
CA ASN A 100 4.14 -4.81 -19.51
C ASN A 100 3.54 -4.93 -18.10
N ALA A 101 4.34 -4.65 -17.07
CA ALA A 101 3.93 -4.74 -15.67
C ALA A 101 2.78 -3.80 -15.30
N ASP A 102 2.65 -2.64 -15.96
CA ASP A 102 1.57 -1.69 -15.71
C ASP A 102 0.24 -2.23 -16.23
N MET A 103 0.22 -2.76 -17.45
CA MET A 103 -0.97 -3.39 -18.02
C MET A 103 -1.36 -4.65 -17.25
N ALA A 104 -0.38 -5.46 -16.84
CA ALA A 104 -0.61 -6.63 -16.00
C ALA A 104 -1.29 -6.24 -14.67
N ALA A 105 -0.82 -5.19 -14.01
CA ALA A 105 -1.42 -4.70 -12.77
C ALA A 105 -2.87 -4.22 -12.98
N VAL A 106 -3.15 -3.50 -14.06
CA VAL A 106 -4.51 -3.04 -14.41
C VAL A 106 -5.42 -4.24 -14.67
N ASN A 107 -4.96 -5.23 -15.44
CA ASN A 107 -5.74 -6.42 -15.76
C ASN A 107 -6.05 -7.24 -14.50
N VAL A 108 -5.08 -7.46 -13.62
CA VAL A 108 -5.30 -8.12 -12.33
C VAL A 108 -6.27 -7.33 -11.47
N GLN A 109 -6.10 -5.99 -11.37
CA GLN A 109 -7.00 -5.14 -10.60
C GLN A 109 -8.45 -5.20 -11.10
N ASN A 110 -8.66 -5.22 -12.41
CA ASN A 110 -10.00 -5.36 -13.00
C ASN A 110 -10.64 -6.71 -12.61
N ARG A 111 -9.86 -7.81 -12.64
CA ARG A 111 -10.33 -9.14 -12.22
C ARG A 111 -10.63 -9.18 -10.72
N VAL A 112 -9.76 -8.62 -9.89
CA VAL A 112 -9.98 -8.49 -8.45
C VAL A 112 -11.26 -7.70 -8.16
N SER A 113 -11.48 -6.60 -8.88
CA SER A 113 -12.69 -5.78 -8.72
C SER A 113 -13.98 -6.57 -9.01
N THR A 114 -13.94 -7.46 -9.99
CA THR A 114 -15.08 -8.36 -10.30
C THR A 114 -15.31 -9.36 -9.16
N ALA A 115 -14.23 -9.87 -8.55
CA ALA A 115 -14.31 -10.85 -7.46
C ALA A 115 -14.77 -10.25 -6.13
N LEU A 116 -14.72 -8.91 -5.93
CA LEU A 116 -15.10 -8.27 -4.66
C LEU A 116 -16.52 -8.62 -4.19
N SER A 117 -17.44 -8.84 -5.12
CA SER A 117 -18.82 -9.24 -4.81
C SER A 117 -18.96 -10.67 -4.25
N LEU A 118 -17.95 -11.50 -4.46
CA LEU A 118 -17.90 -12.89 -3.99
C LEU A 118 -17.21 -13.02 -2.62
N LEU A 119 -16.55 -11.96 -2.16
CA LEU A 119 -15.79 -11.96 -0.92
C LEU A 119 -16.67 -11.62 0.29
N PRO A 120 -16.30 -12.11 1.50
CA PRO A 120 -16.94 -11.71 2.74
C PRO A 120 -16.94 -10.19 2.95
N ALA A 121 -17.99 -9.67 3.60
CA ALA A 121 -18.15 -8.23 3.85
C ALA A 121 -16.98 -7.63 4.66
N GLU A 122 -16.41 -8.39 5.59
CA GLU A 122 -15.27 -7.99 6.41
C GLU A 122 -14.02 -7.75 5.56
N VAL A 123 -13.79 -8.61 4.55
CA VAL A 123 -12.65 -8.46 3.62
C VAL A 123 -12.85 -7.25 2.70
N THR A 124 -14.05 -7.07 2.16
CA THR A 124 -14.36 -5.93 1.29
C THR A 124 -14.31 -4.60 2.04
N LYS A 125 -14.63 -4.59 3.34
CA LYS A 125 -14.53 -3.42 4.22
C LYS A 125 -13.09 -2.99 4.48
N VAL A 126 -12.17 -3.95 4.65
CA VAL A 126 -10.73 -3.71 4.75
C VAL A 126 -10.14 -3.31 3.38
N GLY A 127 -10.63 -3.94 2.33
CA GLY A 127 -10.21 -3.75 0.95
C GLY A 127 -9.15 -4.77 0.50
N VAL A 128 -9.14 -5.02 -0.81
CA VAL A 128 -8.12 -5.85 -1.47
C VAL A 128 -7.18 -4.91 -2.23
N THR A 129 -5.89 -5.06 -2.00
CA THR A 129 -4.86 -4.21 -2.58
C THR A 129 -4.08 -4.97 -3.63
N THR A 130 -3.92 -4.38 -4.80
CA THR A 130 -3.08 -4.93 -5.88
C THR A 130 -1.87 -4.04 -6.08
N MET A 131 -0.68 -4.61 -6.08
CA MET A 131 0.56 -3.87 -6.26
C MET A 131 1.55 -4.64 -7.12
N LYS A 132 2.41 -3.92 -7.82
CA LYS A 132 3.55 -4.52 -8.52
C LYS A 132 4.59 -4.92 -7.50
N GLN A 133 5.02 -6.17 -7.55
CA GLN A 133 6.16 -6.61 -6.77
C GLN A 133 7.44 -6.20 -7.50
N GLN A 134 8.23 -5.39 -6.86
CA GLN A 134 9.59 -5.07 -7.34
C GLN A 134 10.57 -6.00 -6.65
N ASN A 135 11.36 -6.71 -7.45
CA ASN A 135 12.31 -7.70 -6.97
C ASN A 135 13.65 -7.10 -6.50
N ALA A 136 13.83 -5.79 -6.67
CA ALA A 136 15.05 -5.11 -6.30
C ALA A 136 14.77 -3.98 -5.29
N GLU A 137 15.40 -4.07 -4.12
CA GLU A 137 15.49 -2.95 -3.18
C GLU A 137 16.56 -1.98 -3.69
N LEU A 138 16.16 -0.75 -3.98
CA LEU A 138 17.06 0.29 -4.42
C LEU A 138 17.94 0.77 -3.26
N LYS A 139 17.32 1.06 -2.12
CA LYS A 139 18.00 1.56 -0.93
C LYS A 139 17.15 1.43 0.31
N THR A 140 17.76 0.96 1.40
CA THR A 140 17.18 0.97 2.74
C THR A 140 17.83 2.06 3.57
N PHE A 141 17.05 2.82 4.31
CA PHE A 141 17.54 3.82 5.27
C PHE A 141 16.72 3.76 6.55
N SER A 142 17.36 4.08 7.65
CA SER A 142 16.75 4.11 8.97
C SER A 142 16.82 5.51 9.56
N LEU A 143 15.74 5.91 10.23
CA LEU A 143 15.68 7.12 11.03
C LEU A 143 15.90 6.76 12.50
N PHE A 144 16.85 7.39 13.15
CA PHE A 144 17.11 7.18 14.57
C PHE A 144 17.35 8.52 15.29
N ASP A 145 17.06 8.52 16.57
CA ASP A 145 17.36 9.68 17.43
C ASP A 145 18.56 9.35 18.33
N PRO A 146 19.72 9.99 18.14
CA PRO A 146 20.91 9.78 18.98
C PRO A 146 20.74 10.28 20.39
N THR A 147 19.76 11.18 20.65
CA THR A 147 19.51 11.74 21.98
C THR A 147 18.54 10.91 22.82
N GLY A 148 17.85 9.93 22.21
CA GLY A 148 16.84 9.12 22.89
C GLY A 148 15.62 9.89 23.39
N LYS A 149 15.41 11.13 22.88
CA LYS A 149 14.31 12.01 23.29
C LYS A 149 12.97 11.58 22.67
N TYR A 150 13.03 11.00 21.47
CA TYR A 150 11.85 10.62 20.70
C TYR A 150 11.66 9.12 20.72
N ASP A 151 10.43 8.68 20.99
CA ASP A 151 10.05 7.28 20.93
C ASP A 151 9.99 6.75 19.49
N LEU A 152 10.19 5.47 19.32
CA LEU A 152 10.14 4.75 18.04
C LEU A 152 8.81 5.00 17.29
N GLN A 153 7.70 5.09 18.01
CA GLN A 153 6.39 5.38 17.43
C GLN A 153 6.32 6.79 16.85
N PHE A 154 6.91 7.77 17.53
CA PHE A 154 7.01 9.14 17.04
C PHE A 154 7.85 9.22 15.76
N LEU A 155 9.02 8.56 15.76
CA LEU A 155 9.91 8.52 14.58
C LEU A 155 9.22 7.88 13.38
N ASN A 156 8.49 6.78 13.61
CA ASN A 156 7.69 6.12 12.58
C ASN A 156 6.60 7.03 12.00
N ASN A 157 5.87 7.70 12.87
CA ASN A 157 4.84 8.65 12.45
C ASN A 157 5.44 9.83 11.68
N CYS A 158 6.60 10.33 12.13
CA CYS A 158 7.35 11.37 11.42
C CYS A 158 7.77 10.92 10.01
N MET A 159 8.29 9.70 9.88
CA MET A 159 8.61 9.08 8.57
C MET A 159 7.39 9.01 7.68
N LYS A 160 6.27 8.52 8.20
CA LYS A 160 5.03 8.33 7.45
C LYS A 160 4.42 9.65 6.95
N ILE A 161 4.45 10.70 7.77
CA ILE A 161 3.81 11.98 7.43
C ILE A 161 4.72 12.87 6.59
N ASN A 162 6.01 12.93 6.92
CA ASN A 162 6.92 13.90 6.34
C ASN A 162 7.84 13.34 5.24
N VAL A 163 8.29 12.10 5.36
CA VAL A 163 9.33 11.53 4.50
C VAL A 163 8.71 10.68 3.39
N GLU A 164 7.84 9.75 3.73
CA GLU A 164 7.21 8.84 2.76
C GLU A 164 6.53 9.56 1.58
N PRO A 165 5.70 10.62 1.79
CA PRO A 165 5.05 11.30 0.67
C PRO A 165 6.03 12.04 -0.23
N ARG A 166 7.17 12.49 0.32
CA ARG A 166 8.21 13.19 -0.46
C ARG A 166 8.99 12.23 -1.33
N ILE A 167 9.35 11.07 -0.78
CA ILE A 167 10.10 10.04 -1.52
C ILE A 167 9.24 9.45 -2.63
N LYS A 168 7.98 9.14 -2.37
CA LYS A 168 7.05 8.61 -3.39
C LYS A 168 6.82 9.53 -4.59
N ARG A 169 7.13 10.84 -4.46
CA ARG A 169 7.03 11.81 -5.55
C ARG A 169 8.27 11.92 -6.41
N ILE A 170 9.37 11.27 -6.01
CA ILE A 170 10.61 11.30 -6.80
C ILE A 170 10.44 10.37 -8.00
N GLY A 171 10.70 10.89 -9.21
CA GLY A 171 10.67 10.07 -10.42
C GLY A 171 11.66 8.90 -10.31
N GLY A 172 11.21 7.70 -10.71
CA GLY A 172 12.00 6.48 -10.60
C GLY A 172 11.79 5.68 -9.31
N VAL A 173 11.10 6.22 -8.30
CA VAL A 173 10.70 5.46 -7.11
C VAL A 173 9.38 4.77 -7.38
N GLY A 174 9.39 3.44 -7.48
CA GLY A 174 8.18 2.65 -7.74
C GLY A 174 7.33 2.41 -6.49
N ASN A 175 7.96 2.07 -5.37
CA ASN A 175 7.29 1.85 -4.09
C ASN A 175 8.22 2.17 -2.92
N MET A 176 7.63 2.44 -1.77
CA MET A 176 8.33 2.60 -0.49
C MET A 176 7.61 1.79 0.57
N MET A 177 8.35 0.92 1.23
CA MET A 177 7.86 0.13 2.36
C MET A 177 8.41 0.70 3.66
N LEU A 178 7.52 1.01 4.59
CA LEU A 178 7.88 1.50 5.92
C LEU A 178 7.72 0.37 6.93
N PHE A 179 8.84 -0.04 7.54
CA PHE A 179 8.84 -1.03 8.61
C PHE A 179 8.66 -0.33 9.95
N GLY A 180 7.48 -0.47 10.53
CA GLY A 180 7.18 0.08 11.84
C GLY A 180 5.72 0.00 12.21
N SER A 181 5.41 0.20 13.50
CA SER A 181 4.04 0.19 13.98
C SER A 181 3.40 1.57 13.89
N ASN A 182 2.23 1.63 13.31
CA ASN A 182 1.40 2.83 13.36
C ASN A 182 0.80 3.01 14.77
N TYR A 183 0.47 4.25 15.13
CA TYR A 183 -0.38 4.48 16.28
C TYR A 183 -1.68 3.72 16.14
N SER A 184 -1.98 2.87 17.10
CA SER A 184 -3.22 2.13 17.16
C SER A 184 -3.81 2.22 18.57
N MET A 185 -5.13 2.24 18.64
CA MET A 185 -5.84 2.18 19.92
C MET A 185 -6.19 0.72 20.22
N ARG A 186 -5.74 0.23 21.37
CA ARG A 186 -6.10 -1.09 21.88
C ARG A 186 -7.09 -0.93 23.00
N ILE A 187 -8.26 -1.51 22.85
CA ILE A 187 -9.32 -1.46 23.85
C ILE A 187 -9.34 -2.80 24.59
N TRP A 188 -8.93 -2.77 25.86
CA TRP A 188 -8.94 -3.94 26.73
C TRP A 188 -10.27 -4.04 27.45
N MET A 189 -11.05 -5.06 27.11
CA MET A 189 -12.34 -5.35 27.74
C MET A 189 -12.15 -6.27 28.94
N LYS A 190 -12.81 -5.95 30.07
CA LYS A 190 -12.80 -6.77 31.27
C LYS A 190 -14.03 -7.67 31.25
N PRO A 191 -13.88 -9.03 31.12
CA PRO A 191 -15.02 -9.95 31.04
C PRO A 191 -15.99 -9.84 32.22
N ASP A 192 -15.45 -9.72 33.45
CA ASP A 192 -16.26 -9.61 34.65
C ASP A 192 -17.18 -8.38 34.64
N LYS A 193 -16.68 -7.25 34.14
CA LYS A 193 -17.47 -6.04 34.02
C LYS A 193 -18.51 -6.15 32.90
N MET A 194 -18.16 -6.79 31.81
CA MET A 194 -19.08 -7.04 30.72
C MET A 194 -20.24 -7.95 31.17
N ALA A 195 -19.92 -9.03 31.88
CA ALA A 195 -20.94 -9.91 32.45
C ALA A 195 -21.86 -9.18 33.45
N GLN A 196 -21.30 -8.27 34.26
CA GLN A 196 -22.07 -7.48 35.21
C GLN A 196 -23.09 -6.57 34.53
N TYR A 197 -22.79 -6.03 33.33
CA TYR A 197 -23.67 -5.18 32.55
C TYR A 197 -24.43 -5.92 31.46
N GLY A 198 -24.29 -7.24 31.35
CA GLY A 198 -24.95 -8.05 30.32
C GLY A 198 -24.50 -7.74 28.89
N LEU A 199 -23.26 -7.25 28.72
CA LEU A 199 -22.71 -6.87 27.44
C LEU A 199 -21.84 -7.98 26.85
N ILE A 200 -21.91 -8.13 25.54
CA ILE A 200 -21.01 -9.00 24.76
C ILE A 200 -20.04 -8.13 23.93
N PRO A 201 -18.88 -8.66 23.50
CA PRO A 201 -17.88 -7.90 22.74
C PRO A 201 -18.43 -7.24 21.47
N SER A 202 -19.38 -7.90 20.79
CA SER A 202 -20.04 -7.38 19.60
C SER A 202 -20.85 -6.11 19.85
N ASP A 203 -21.45 -5.95 21.02
CA ASP A 203 -22.23 -4.75 21.37
C ASP A 203 -21.31 -3.53 21.47
N ILE A 204 -20.14 -3.73 22.07
CA ILE A 204 -19.12 -2.68 22.22
C ILE A 204 -18.58 -2.29 20.84
N THR A 205 -18.29 -3.28 20.00
CA THR A 205 -17.81 -3.04 18.63
C THR A 205 -18.84 -2.27 17.80
N ALA A 206 -20.10 -2.70 17.84
CA ALA A 206 -21.20 -2.04 17.12
C ALA A 206 -21.43 -0.60 17.62
N MET A 207 -21.29 -0.36 18.92
CA MET A 207 -21.40 0.97 19.50
C MET A 207 -20.26 1.89 19.08
N LEU A 208 -19.02 1.38 19.08
CA LEU A 208 -17.86 2.12 18.61
C LEU A 208 -17.98 2.46 17.13
N GLU A 209 -18.42 1.52 16.28
CA GLU A 209 -18.66 1.78 14.86
C GLU A 209 -19.71 2.87 14.63
N ARG A 210 -20.78 2.88 15.42
CA ARG A 210 -21.84 3.91 15.31
C ARG A 210 -21.41 5.27 15.82
N GLN A 211 -20.59 5.34 16.85
CA GLN A 211 -20.20 6.60 17.48
C GLN A 211 -18.90 7.20 16.94
N ASN A 212 -18.00 6.38 16.42
CA ASN A 212 -16.72 6.84 15.87
C ASN A 212 -16.86 7.24 14.39
N ILE A 213 -17.80 8.13 14.09
CA ILE A 213 -18.11 8.59 12.73
C ILE A 213 -17.88 10.10 12.68
N GLU A 214 -17.26 10.55 11.61
CA GLU A 214 -17.20 11.95 11.25
C GLU A 214 -18.37 12.25 10.31
N ALA A 215 -19.38 12.96 10.82
CA ALA A 215 -20.57 13.29 10.06
C ALA A 215 -20.54 14.75 9.59
N ALA A 216 -20.94 14.97 8.34
CA ALA A 216 -21.24 16.30 7.85
C ALA A 216 -22.62 16.71 8.40
N THR A 217 -22.64 17.65 9.34
CA THR A 217 -23.87 18.07 10.03
C THR A 217 -24.61 19.22 9.34
N GLY A 218 -24.11 19.69 8.19
CA GLY A 218 -24.71 20.82 7.46
C GLY A 218 -24.45 22.19 8.10
N ALA A 219 -25.23 23.16 7.69
CA ALA A 219 -25.13 24.54 8.15
C ALA A 219 -26.53 25.06 8.55
N PHE A 220 -26.58 25.95 9.52
CA PHE A 220 -27.79 26.70 9.86
C PHE A 220 -27.82 28.03 9.09
N GLY A 221 -28.98 28.43 8.61
CA GLY A 221 -29.20 29.72 7.93
C GLY A 221 -29.16 29.68 6.42
N GLU A 222 -29.15 28.49 5.79
CA GLU A 222 -29.02 28.32 4.34
C GLU A 222 -30.24 28.79 3.54
N ASN A 223 -31.43 28.90 4.16
CA ASN A 223 -32.70 29.25 3.50
C ASN A 223 -33.44 30.42 4.13
N HIS A 224 -32.79 31.30 4.86
CA HIS A 224 -33.41 32.48 5.45
C HIS A 224 -32.64 33.76 5.07
N ASP A 225 -33.35 34.91 5.02
CA ASP A 225 -32.81 36.25 4.78
C ASP A 225 -31.76 36.73 5.81
N ASN A 226 -31.21 35.82 6.58
CA ASN A 226 -30.16 36.09 7.57
C ASN A 226 -28.79 36.22 6.88
N ALA A 227 -28.08 37.32 7.20
CA ALA A 227 -26.76 37.60 6.63
C ALA A 227 -25.64 36.64 7.08
N TYR A 228 -25.95 35.68 7.98
CA TYR A 228 -24.95 34.78 8.58
C TYR A 228 -25.36 33.32 8.46
N GLN A 229 -24.42 32.50 7.97
CA GLN A 229 -24.51 31.04 7.90
C GLN A 229 -23.54 30.44 8.93
N TYR A 230 -24.03 29.56 9.80
CA TYR A 230 -23.21 28.88 10.79
C TYR A 230 -23.01 27.42 10.42
N THR A 231 -21.77 27.03 10.15
CA THR A 231 -21.40 25.63 9.87
C THR A 231 -21.28 24.87 11.18
N MET A 232 -22.05 23.78 11.32
CA MET A 232 -21.93 22.88 12.45
C MET A 232 -20.72 21.96 12.28
N LYS A 233 -19.91 21.82 13.33
CA LYS A 233 -18.80 20.85 13.37
C LYS A 233 -19.14 19.75 14.37
N TYR A 234 -19.24 18.52 13.89
CA TYR A 234 -19.39 17.35 14.73
C TYR A 234 -18.02 16.71 14.95
N ARG A 235 -17.63 16.51 16.21
CA ARG A 235 -16.42 15.77 16.60
C ARG A 235 -16.83 14.40 17.10
N GLY A 236 -17.08 13.47 16.19
CA GLY A 236 -17.47 12.10 16.53
C GLY A 236 -16.31 11.13 16.60
N ARG A 237 -15.13 11.48 16.06
CA ARG A 237 -13.94 10.64 16.18
C ARG A 237 -13.32 10.74 17.56
N TYR A 238 -13.10 9.57 18.15
CA TYR A 238 -12.33 9.46 19.38
C TYR A 238 -10.86 9.79 19.09
N SER A 239 -10.29 10.77 19.78
CA SER A 239 -8.86 11.11 19.67
C SER A 239 -8.09 10.43 20.79
N CYS A 240 -6.84 10.05 20.53
CA CYS A 240 -5.98 9.32 21.47
C CYS A 240 -5.76 10.02 22.82
N LEU A 241 -6.05 11.32 22.91
CA LEU A 241 -5.93 12.13 24.12
C LEU A 241 -7.19 12.16 25.01
N LEU A 242 -8.29 11.51 24.59
CA LEU A 242 -9.58 11.54 25.31
C LEU A 242 -9.89 10.26 26.10
N TYR A 243 -8.89 9.48 26.41
CA TYR A 243 -9.05 8.17 27.00
C TYR A 243 -8.68 8.01 28.43
N THR A 244 -9.10 8.85 29.24
CA THR A 244 -9.78 8.47 30.45
C THR A 244 -11.26 8.75 30.23
N SER A 245 -12.07 7.71 30.02
CA SER A 245 -13.49 7.82 30.34
C SER A 245 -13.53 8.46 31.74
N PRO A 246 -14.18 9.63 31.94
CA PRO A 246 -14.24 10.22 33.25
C PRO A 246 -14.78 9.14 34.18
N SER A 247 -13.94 8.67 35.08
CA SER A 247 -14.38 7.84 36.17
C SER A 247 -15.46 8.65 36.90
N PRO A 248 -16.56 8.06 37.39
CA PRO A 248 -17.50 8.79 38.22
C PRO A 248 -16.87 9.48 39.42
N ARG A 249 -15.61 9.22 39.72
CA ARG A 249 -14.78 9.88 40.73
C ARG A 249 -14.16 11.20 40.28
N ASP A 250 -13.95 11.40 38.97
CA ASP A 250 -13.26 12.60 38.47
C ASP A 250 -14.19 13.82 38.36
N GLY A 251 -15.52 13.63 38.48
CA GLY A 251 -16.53 14.68 38.56
C GLY A 251 -16.78 15.23 39.98
N ALA A 252 -16.06 14.75 40.98
CA ALA A 252 -16.31 15.12 42.40
C ALA A 252 -15.20 16.03 43.01
N THR A 253 -14.27 16.54 42.20
CA THR A 253 -13.24 17.47 42.63
C THR A 253 -13.17 18.67 41.68
N SER A 254 -14.07 19.60 41.84
CA SER A 254 -13.95 20.98 41.46
C SER A 254 -14.78 21.82 42.42
#